data_f823682ab27e37191b8373e2acedc48c
#
_entry.id   f823682ab27e37191b8373e2acedc48c
#
_cell.length_a   1.000
_cell.length_b   1.000
_cell.length_c   1.000
_cell.angle_alpha   90.00
_cell.angle_beta   90.00
_cell.angle_gamma   90.00
#
_symmetry.space_group_name_H-M   'P 1'
#
loop_
_entity.id
_entity.type
_entity.pdbx_description
1 polymer ?
#
loop_
_entity_poly.entity_id
_entity_poly.type
_entity_poly.pdbx_seq_one_letter_code
_entity_poly.pdbx_strand_id
1 'polypeptide(L)'
;QIALAVALKLGEKIKENLKDVKIIYTRDSDVFIELQERAAIANRNNADLFISIHCNSAKANHISGSETYTMGLHTSDGNLDVAKRENSVILNEDNYLEKYNGYDPNSPIAHILLANYQSAFLTQSIKFASYVEDNFKENLGRNSRGVKQAGFLVLWKTTMPSSLIEIGYLTNDDDEKFLKNEANQEEVALSIFRALKKYKESFESN
;
A
#
# COMPACT_ATOMS: atom_id res chain seq x y z
N GLN A 1 9.40 -2.62 -10.72
CA GLN A 1 10.43 -3.58 -10.26
C GLN A 1 10.74 -3.42 -8.76
N ILE A 2 11.05 -2.23 -8.23
CA ILE A 2 11.42 -2.00 -6.81
C ILE A 2 10.34 -2.50 -5.84
N ALA A 3 9.08 -2.10 -6.03
CA ALA A 3 7.98 -2.53 -5.17
C ALA A 3 7.80 -4.07 -5.17
N LEU A 4 7.96 -4.72 -6.32
CA LEU A 4 7.94 -6.18 -6.43
C LEU A 4 9.10 -6.83 -5.65
N ALA A 5 10.32 -6.30 -5.80
CA ALA A 5 11.49 -6.82 -5.08
C ALA A 5 11.28 -6.74 -3.54
N VAL A 6 10.80 -5.60 -3.04
CA VAL A 6 10.49 -5.45 -1.61
C VAL A 6 9.38 -6.41 -1.16
N ALA A 7 8.33 -6.60 -1.98
CA ALA A 7 7.25 -7.53 -1.65
C ALA A 7 7.73 -8.99 -1.57
N LEU A 8 8.61 -9.41 -2.49
CA LEU A 8 9.19 -10.76 -2.46
C LEU A 8 10.09 -10.96 -1.24
N LYS A 9 10.96 -9.99 -0.94
CA LYS A 9 11.82 -10.00 0.26
C LYS A 9 11.00 -10.03 1.56
N LEU A 10 9.90 -9.28 1.62
CA LEU A 10 8.96 -9.33 2.75
C LEU A 10 8.39 -10.74 2.90
N GLY A 11 7.97 -11.36 1.81
CA GLY A 11 7.44 -12.71 1.84
C GLY A 11 8.46 -13.75 2.29
N GLU A 12 9.72 -13.63 1.90
CA GLU A 12 10.80 -14.49 2.40
C GLU A 12 10.94 -14.38 3.92
N LYS A 13 10.98 -13.15 4.47
CA LYS A 13 11.05 -12.92 5.92
C LYS A 13 9.86 -13.50 6.67
N ILE A 14 8.66 -13.40 6.11
CA ILE A 14 7.45 -13.99 6.70
C ILE A 14 7.58 -15.53 6.71
N LYS A 15 7.93 -16.16 5.59
CA LYS A 15 8.11 -17.64 5.47
C LYS A 15 9.15 -18.17 6.46
N GLU A 16 10.22 -17.43 6.68
CA GLU A 16 11.29 -17.82 7.59
C GLU A 16 10.88 -17.74 9.06
N ASN A 17 10.12 -16.70 9.45
CA ASN A 17 9.92 -16.33 10.84
C ASN A 17 8.49 -16.58 11.38
N LEU A 18 7.47 -16.67 10.50
CA LEU A 18 6.08 -16.87 10.88
C LEU A 18 5.51 -18.08 10.13
N LYS A 19 5.71 -19.28 10.70
CA LYS A 19 5.36 -20.57 10.06
C LYS A 19 3.86 -20.80 9.91
N ASP A 20 3.06 -20.12 10.69
CA ASP A 20 1.60 -20.12 10.71
C ASP A 20 0.96 -19.09 9.78
N VAL A 21 1.77 -18.27 9.09
CA VAL A 21 1.28 -17.27 8.14
C VAL A 21 1.40 -17.77 6.70
N LYS A 22 0.27 -17.82 6.00
CA LYS A 22 0.21 -18.11 4.56
C LYS A 22 0.33 -16.82 3.77
N ILE A 23 1.25 -16.79 2.82
CA ILE A 23 1.43 -15.64 1.92
C ILE A 23 0.78 -15.92 0.57
N ILE A 24 0.05 -14.94 0.08
CA ILE A 24 -0.57 -14.94 -1.23
C ILE A 24 -0.13 -13.68 -1.96
N TYR A 25 0.63 -13.85 -3.02
CA TYR A 25 1.01 -12.73 -3.89
C TYR A 25 -0.09 -12.47 -4.92
N THR A 26 -0.41 -11.20 -5.13
CA THR A 26 -1.22 -10.82 -6.29
C THR A 26 -0.42 -10.90 -7.58
N ARG A 27 0.92 -10.75 -7.49
CA ARG A 27 1.91 -11.07 -8.53
C ARG A 27 3.25 -11.38 -7.88
N ASP A 28 4.01 -12.28 -8.48
CA ASP A 28 5.37 -12.68 -8.08
C ASP A 28 6.40 -12.46 -9.20
N SER A 29 5.96 -11.91 -10.31
CA SER A 29 6.75 -11.58 -11.49
C SER A 29 6.35 -10.19 -12.03
N ASP A 30 7.11 -9.66 -13.00
CA ASP A 30 6.84 -8.33 -13.56
C ASP A 30 5.71 -8.37 -14.60
N VAL A 31 4.53 -8.72 -14.13
CA VAL A 31 3.28 -8.74 -14.89
C VAL A 31 2.30 -7.72 -14.33
N PHE A 32 1.43 -7.20 -15.18
CA PHE A 32 0.34 -6.33 -14.77
C PHE A 32 -0.85 -7.19 -14.31
N ILE A 33 -1.40 -6.87 -13.13
CA ILE A 33 -2.65 -7.42 -12.61
C ILE A 33 -3.58 -6.23 -12.35
N GLU A 34 -4.76 -6.26 -12.91
CA GLU A 34 -5.79 -5.23 -12.74
C GLU A 34 -6.08 -4.95 -11.26
N LEU A 35 -6.38 -3.68 -10.90
CA LEU A 35 -6.53 -3.30 -9.49
C LEU A 35 -7.65 -4.06 -8.80
N GLN A 36 -8.79 -4.25 -9.50
CA GLN A 36 -9.91 -5.01 -8.95
C GLN A 36 -9.54 -6.49 -8.71
N GLU A 37 -8.76 -7.09 -9.61
CA GLU A 37 -8.34 -8.50 -9.47
C GLU A 37 -7.43 -8.71 -8.26
N ARG A 38 -6.58 -7.73 -7.89
CA ARG A 38 -5.75 -7.82 -6.69
C ARG A 38 -6.61 -7.95 -5.42
N ALA A 39 -7.64 -7.11 -5.28
CA ALA A 39 -8.60 -7.23 -4.17
C ALA A 39 -9.36 -8.57 -4.23
N ALA A 40 -9.79 -9.00 -5.42
CA ALA A 40 -10.49 -10.26 -5.61
C ALA A 40 -9.64 -11.49 -5.23
N ILE A 41 -8.33 -11.48 -5.54
CA ILE A 41 -7.39 -12.52 -5.10
C ILE A 41 -7.37 -12.62 -3.58
N ALA A 42 -7.24 -11.50 -2.85
CA ALA A 42 -7.25 -11.48 -1.40
C ALA A 42 -8.57 -12.02 -0.83
N ASN A 43 -9.70 -11.54 -1.35
CA ASN A 43 -11.03 -11.93 -0.90
C ASN A 43 -11.29 -13.43 -1.11
N ARG A 44 -10.96 -14.00 -2.30
CA ARG A 44 -11.14 -15.44 -2.59
C ARG A 44 -10.30 -16.34 -1.69
N ASN A 45 -9.21 -15.82 -1.17
CA ASN A 45 -8.34 -16.56 -0.26
C ASN A 45 -8.64 -16.30 1.22
N ASN A 46 -9.68 -15.52 1.55
CA ASN A 46 -10.01 -15.12 2.91
C ASN A 46 -8.79 -14.56 3.66
N ALA A 47 -8.06 -13.65 3.02
CA ALA A 47 -6.87 -13.07 3.62
C ALA A 47 -7.22 -12.22 4.85
N ASP A 48 -6.40 -12.27 5.90
CA ASP A 48 -6.57 -11.52 7.14
C ASP A 48 -6.01 -10.09 7.05
N LEU A 49 -5.12 -9.83 6.09
CA LEU A 49 -4.52 -8.52 5.85
C LEU A 49 -4.13 -8.40 4.37
N PHE A 50 -4.40 -7.24 3.78
CA PHE A 50 -3.96 -6.89 2.43
C PHE A 50 -2.92 -5.77 2.48
N ILE A 51 -1.75 -6.00 1.90
CA ILE A 51 -0.64 -5.04 1.84
C ILE A 51 -0.33 -4.72 0.38
N SER A 52 -0.48 -3.46 -0.01
CA SER A 52 -0.06 -2.95 -1.32
C SER A 52 1.21 -2.12 -1.16
N ILE A 53 2.28 -2.48 -1.87
CA ILE A 53 3.58 -1.79 -1.80
C ILE A 53 3.80 -0.99 -3.06
N HIS A 54 4.10 0.30 -2.91
CA HIS A 54 4.25 1.26 -3.98
C HIS A 54 5.50 2.13 -3.78
N CYS A 55 5.95 2.75 -4.87
CA CYS A 55 6.95 3.82 -4.86
C CYS A 55 6.28 5.10 -5.35
N ASN A 56 6.26 6.09 -4.50
CA ASN A 56 5.60 7.37 -4.72
C ASN A 56 6.30 8.25 -5.76
N SER A 57 5.62 9.28 -6.21
CA SER A 57 6.18 10.39 -6.98
C SER A 57 5.51 11.71 -6.62
N ALA A 58 6.22 12.82 -6.76
CA ALA A 58 5.68 14.15 -6.53
C ALA A 58 6.19 15.12 -7.61
N LYS A 59 5.44 16.22 -7.83
CA LYS A 59 5.90 17.29 -8.75
C LYS A 59 7.16 17.98 -8.23
N ALA A 60 7.27 18.13 -6.90
CA ALA A 60 8.42 18.76 -6.24
C ALA A 60 9.43 17.68 -5.82
N ASN A 61 10.63 17.74 -6.36
CA ASN A 61 11.68 16.75 -6.15
C ASN A 61 12.29 16.74 -4.73
N HIS A 62 12.05 17.79 -3.93
CA HIS A 62 12.49 17.82 -2.53
C HIS A 62 11.60 17.01 -1.58
N ILE A 63 10.44 16.50 -2.05
CA ILE A 63 9.56 15.66 -1.25
C ILE A 63 10.15 14.26 -1.17
N SER A 64 10.34 13.76 0.06
CA SER A 64 10.95 12.46 0.34
C SER A 64 10.30 11.77 1.54
N GLY A 65 10.62 10.49 1.73
CA GLY A 65 10.21 9.69 2.87
C GLY A 65 9.06 8.73 2.56
N SER A 66 8.58 8.04 3.59
CA SER A 66 7.48 7.08 3.48
C SER A 66 6.14 7.68 3.90
N GLU A 67 5.07 7.11 3.41
CA GLU A 67 3.72 7.37 3.88
C GLU A 67 2.83 6.13 3.65
N THR A 68 1.96 5.83 4.61
CA THR A 68 1.08 4.68 4.50
C THR A 68 -0.38 5.11 4.48
N TYR A 69 -1.10 4.65 3.46
CA TYR A 69 -2.48 5.01 3.21
C TYR A 69 -3.45 3.90 3.62
N THR A 70 -4.59 4.31 4.14
CA THR A 70 -5.79 3.49 4.29
C THR A 70 -6.95 4.08 3.51
N MET A 71 -8.00 3.29 3.28
CA MET A 71 -9.22 3.78 2.66
C MET A 71 -9.85 4.88 3.54
N GLY A 72 -10.32 5.97 2.95
CA GLY A 72 -11.02 7.04 3.65
C GLY A 72 -10.97 8.38 2.92
N LEU A 73 -11.54 9.41 3.53
CA LEU A 73 -11.54 10.76 2.97
C LEU A 73 -10.13 11.35 2.99
N HIS A 74 -9.69 11.88 1.87
CA HIS A 74 -8.44 12.63 1.82
C HIS A 74 -8.55 13.94 2.61
N THR A 75 -7.51 14.26 3.35
CA THR A 75 -7.45 15.45 4.21
C THR A 75 -6.63 16.59 3.60
N SER A 76 -6.03 16.37 2.43
CA SER A 76 -5.24 17.36 1.70
C SER A 76 -5.24 17.07 0.20
N ASP A 77 -4.99 18.11 -0.60
CA ASP A 77 -4.85 17.98 -2.06
C ASP A 77 -3.73 17.01 -2.44
N GLY A 78 -2.64 16.98 -1.67
CA GLY A 78 -1.53 16.05 -1.90
C GLY A 78 -1.94 14.59 -1.76
N ASN A 79 -2.81 14.26 -0.82
CA ASN A 79 -3.33 12.89 -0.67
C ASN A 79 -4.24 12.52 -1.84
N LEU A 80 -5.04 13.49 -2.32
CA LEU A 80 -5.87 13.30 -3.50
C LEU A 80 -5.02 13.10 -4.76
N ASP A 81 -3.93 13.84 -4.93
CA ASP A 81 -3.04 13.70 -6.08
C ASP A 81 -2.38 12.32 -6.14
N VAL A 82 -1.99 11.76 -4.98
CA VAL A 82 -1.48 10.38 -4.91
C VAL A 82 -2.57 9.39 -5.35
N ALA A 83 -3.78 9.50 -4.78
CA ALA A 83 -4.88 8.60 -5.15
C ALA A 83 -5.26 8.71 -6.64
N LYS A 84 -5.30 9.92 -7.21
CA LYS A 84 -5.53 10.12 -8.65
C LYS A 84 -4.50 9.39 -9.49
N ARG A 85 -3.23 9.53 -9.17
CA ARG A 85 -2.15 8.89 -9.91
C ARG A 85 -2.25 7.37 -9.84
N GLU A 86 -2.39 6.80 -8.63
CA GLU A 86 -2.49 5.36 -8.45
C GLU A 86 -3.75 4.78 -9.09
N ASN A 87 -4.88 5.46 -9.00
CA ASN A 87 -6.12 5.03 -9.62
C ASN A 87 -6.10 5.18 -11.15
N SER A 88 -5.30 6.11 -11.71
CA SER A 88 -5.26 6.35 -13.17
C SER A 88 -4.76 5.16 -13.98
N VAL A 89 -4.13 4.18 -13.35
CA VAL A 89 -3.66 2.95 -14.01
C VAL A 89 -4.81 2.16 -14.65
N ILE A 90 -6.04 2.29 -14.15
CA ILE A 90 -7.23 1.65 -14.76
C ILE A 90 -7.51 2.10 -16.18
N LEU A 91 -7.03 3.28 -16.58
CA LEU A 91 -7.16 3.77 -17.96
C LEU A 91 -6.45 2.87 -18.98
N ASN A 92 -5.55 2.00 -18.52
CA ASN A 92 -4.88 0.99 -19.35
C ASN A 92 -5.58 -0.38 -19.29
N GLU A 93 -6.69 -0.50 -18.57
CA GLU A 93 -7.45 -1.73 -18.44
C GLU A 93 -8.61 -1.76 -19.46
N ASP A 94 -8.85 -2.90 -20.07
CA ASP A 94 -9.98 -3.10 -20.97
C ASP A 94 -11.30 -2.98 -20.20
N ASN A 95 -12.27 -2.25 -20.76
CA ASN A 95 -13.63 -2.07 -20.21
C ASN A 95 -13.63 -1.50 -18.77
N TYR A 96 -12.66 -0.63 -18.40
CA TYR A 96 -12.54 -0.10 -17.05
C TYR A 96 -13.81 0.61 -16.56
N LEU A 97 -14.56 1.31 -17.42
CA LEU A 97 -15.80 1.99 -17.03
C LEU A 97 -16.84 1.00 -16.47
N GLU A 98 -16.97 -0.17 -17.07
CA GLU A 98 -17.87 -1.21 -16.59
C GLU A 98 -17.37 -1.84 -15.29
N LYS A 99 -16.09 -2.20 -15.24
CA LYS A 99 -15.44 -2.83 -14.06
C LYS A 99 -15.49 -1.95 -12.83
N TYR A 100 -15.35 -0.63 -12.99
CA TYR A 100 -15.30 0.34 -11.90
C TYR A 100 -16.56 1.20 -11.78
N ASN A 101 -17.70 0.73 -12.30
CA ASN A 101 -19.00 1.39 -12.19
C ASN A 101 -19.00 2.85 -12.68
N GLY A 102 -18.33 3.14 -13.78
CA GLY A 102 -18.22 4.49 -14.33
C GLY A 102 -17.28 5.42 -13.57
N TYR A 103 -16.42 4.89 -12.68
CA TYR A 103 -15.44 5.70 -11.98
C TYR A 103 -14.48 6.40 -12.95
N ASP A 104 -14.38 7.73 -12.83
CA ASP A 104 -13.41 8.55 -13.56
C ASP A 104 -12.28 8.98 -12.60
N PRO A 105 -11.04 8.50 -12.83
CA PRO A 105 -9.90 8.88 -11.96
C PRO A 105 -9.54 10.37 -12.01
N ASN A 106 -10.04 11.12 -12.99
CA ASN A 106 -9.83 12.57 -13.09
C ASN A 106 -10.89 13.38 -12.34
N SER A 107 -12.01 12.76 -11.95
CA SER A 107 -13.11 13.43 -11.25
C SER A 107 -12.88 13.52 -9.75
N PRO A 108 -12.75 14.73 -9.14
CA PRO A 108 -12.68 14.89 -7.69
C PRO A 108 -13.89 14.29 -6.96
N ILE A 109 -15.07 14.38 -7.58
CA ILE A 109 -16.32 13.83 -7.01
C ILE A 109 -16.24 12.30 -6.93
N ALA A 110 -15.71 11.63 -7.98
CA ALA A 110 -15.54 10.19 -7.97
C ALA A 110 -14.60 9.73 -6.83
N HIS A 111 -13.54 10.49 -6.53
CA HIS A 111 -12.66 10.21 -5.41
C HIS A 111 -13.35 10.38 -4.05
N ILE A 112 -14.20 11.40 -3.90
CA ILE A 112 -14.98 11.60 -2.65
C ILE A 112 -15.98 10.45 -2.47
N LEU A 113 -16.68 10.05 -3.53
CA LEU A 113 -17.61 8.92 -3.47
C LEU A 113 -16.93 7.60 -3.13
N LEU A 114 -15.76 7.35 -3.74
CA LEU A 114 -14.94 6.18 -3.43
C LEU A 114 -14.43 6.20 -1.99
N ALA A 115 -13.98 7.34 -1.50
CA ALA A 115 -13.45 7.52 -0.15
C ALA A 115 -14.54 7.36 0.94
N ASN A 116 -15.80 7.67 0.62
CA ASN A 116 -16.94 7.43 1.53
C ASN A 116 -17.29 5.95 1.70
N TYR A 117 -16.66 5.07 0.93
CA TYR A 117 -16.79 3.62 1.13
C TYR A 117 -16.01 3.23 2.40
N GLN A 118 -16.63 3.47 3.55
CA GLN A 118 -16.02 3.16 4.84
C GLN A 118 -15.88 1.64 4.99
N SER A 119 -14.66 1.20 5.11
CA SER A 119 -14.36 -0.18 5.46
C SER A 119 -14.67 -0.42 6.94
N ALA A 120 -15.39 -1.49 7.25
CA ALA A 120 -15.55 -2.00 8.62
C ALA A 120 -14.18 -2.28 9.29
N PHE A 121 -13.12 -2.37 8.48
CA PHE A 121 -11.74 -2.67 8.89
C PHE A 121 -10.85 -1.44 9.05
N LEU A 122 -11.40 -0.23 8.98
CA LEU A 122 -10.60 1.01 8.99
C LEU A 122 -9.68 1.12 10.21
N THR A 123 -10.21 0.84 11.40
CA THR A 123 -9.42 0.92 12.65
C THR A 123 -8.21 -0.03 12.62
N GLN A 124 -8.40 -1.25 12.14
CA GLN A 124 -7.33 -2.23 12.05
C GLN A 124 -6.33 -1.87 10.93
N SER A 125 -6.81 -1.31 9.82
CA SER A 125 -5.96 -0.79 8.75
C SER A 125 -5.07 0.35 9.23
N ILE A 126 -5.62 1.31 9.97
CA ILE A 126 -4.85 2.42 10.57
C ILE A 126 -3.83 1.89 11.59
N LYS A 127 -4.21 0.90 12.41
CA LYS A 127 -3.30 0.29 13.39
C LYS A 127 -2.08 -0.35 12.70
N PHE A 128 -2.31 -1.14 11.65
CA PHE A 128 -1.20 -1.71 10.87
C PHE A 128 -0.35 -0.62 10.20
N ALA A 129 -0.99 0.36 9.55
CA ALA A 129 -0.30 1.48 8.91
C ALA A 129 0.57 2.27 9.89
N SER A 130 0.09 2.50 11.13
CA SER A 130 0.88 3.17 12.18
C SER A 130 2.12 2.36 12.55
N TYR A 131 2.00 1.05 12.70
CA TYR A 131 3.16 0.21 12.96
C TYR A 131 4.20 0.23 11.83
N VAL A 132 3.76 0.35 10.57
CA VAL A 132 4.67 0.49 9.43
C VAL A 132 5.45 1.81 9.53
N GLU A 133 4.75 2.94 9.70
CA GLU A 133 5.38 4.26 9.75
C GLU A 133 6.30 4.43 10.98
N ASP A 134 5.91 3.88 12.13
CA ASP A 134 6.76 3.84 13.33
C ASP A 134 8.06 3.08 13.04
N ASN A 135 7.99 1.90 12.41
CA ASN A 135 9.17 1.12 12.06
C ASN A 135 10.06 1.82 11.03
N PHE A 136 9.49 2.50 10.04
CA PHE A 136 10.29 3.26 9.07
C PHE A 136 11.04 4.41 9.74
N LYS A 137 10.40 5.12 10.67
CA LYS A 137 11.03 6.19 11.42
C LYS A 137 12.11 5.69 12.38
N GLU A 138 11.80 4.67 13.19
CA GLU A 138 12.65 4.21 14.27
C GLU A 138 13.80 3.32 13.80
N ASN A 139 13.57 2.44 12.84
CA ASN A 139 14.52 1.41 12.42
C ASN A 139 15.29 1.77 11.14
N LEU A 140 14.67 2.51 10.20
CA LEU A 140 15.34 2.94 8.98
C LEU A 140 15.91 4.37 9.08
N GLY A 141 15.53 5.12 10.13
CA GLY A 141 15.89 6.54 10.24
C GLY A 141 15.35 7.38 9.07
N ARG A 142 14.32 6.89 8.38
CA ARG A 142 13.72 7.56 7.22
C ARG A 142 12.67 8.58 7.67
N ASN A 143 12.49 9.62 6.87
CA ASN A 143 11.42 10.58 7.09
C ASN A 143 10.07 9.89 6.91
N SER A 144 9.34 9.67 8.02
CA SER A 144 7.96 9.19 7.99
C SER A 144 7.02 10.39 7.84
N ARG A 145 6.18 10.35 6.82
CA ARG A 145 5.12 11.35 6.57
C ARG A 145 3.79 10.92 7.21
N GLY A 146 3.81 9.78 7.92
CA GLY A 146 2.72 9.27 8.74
C GLY A 146 1.63 8.55 7.96
N VAL A 147 0.59 8.19 8.71
CA VAL A 147 -0.60 7.52 8.18
C VAL A 147 -1.56 8.56 7.57
N LYS A 148 -2.08 8.24 6.41
CA LYS A 148 -2.99 9.10 5.64
C LYS A 148 -4.19 8.32 5.14
N GLN A 149 -5.18 9.03 4.63
CA GLN A 149 -6.37 8.44 4.04
C GLN A 149 -6.61 9.02 2.64
N ALA A 150 -7.05 8.17 1.72
CA ALA A 150 -7.59 8.56 0.43
C ALA A 150 -8.37 7.40 -0.22
N GLY A 151 -9.09 7.67 -1.31
CA GLY A 151 -9.84 6.68 -2.05
C GLY A 151 -8.96 5.93 -3.06
N PHE A 152 -8.44 4.76 -2.68
CA PHE A 152 -7.64 3.91 -3.56
C PHE A 152 -8.45 2.73 -4.10
N LEU A 153 -8.50 2.59 -5.41
CA LEU A 153 -9.20 1.48 -6.07
C LEU A 153 -8.61 0.11 -5.71
N VAL A 154 -7.31 0.03 -5.49
CA VAL A 154 -6.65 -1.22 -5.10
C VAL A 154 -7.07 -1.69 -3.69
N LEU A 155 -7.50 -0.78 -2.82
CA LEU A 155 -8.04 -1.09 -1.49
C LEU A 155 -9.57 -1.19 -1.49
N TRP A 156 -10.21 -0.70 -2.55
CA TRP A 156 -11.65 -0.77 -2.68
C TRP A 156 -12.11 -2.22 -2.83
N LYS A 157 -13.20 -2.58 -2.19
CA LYS A 157 -13.75 -3.94 -2.18
C LYS A 157 -12.90 -5.00 -1.46
N THR A 158 -11.81 -4.64 -0.78
CA THR A 158 -11.16 -5.57 0.14
C THR A 158 -12.06 -5.86 1.34
N THR A 159 -12.18 -7.13 1.74
CA THR A 159 -13.02 -7.58 2.86
C THR A 159 -12.19 -7.90 4.10
N MET A 160 -11.05 -7.27 4.24
CA MET A 160 -10.12 -7.37 5.35
C MET A 160 -9.42 -6.03 5.58
N PRO A 161 -8.70 -5.84 6.71
CA PRO A 161 -7.78 -4.72 6.89
C PRO A 161 -6.83 -4.57 5.71
N SER A 162 -6.67 -3.35 5.21
CA SER A 162 -5.89 -3.11 3.99
C SER A 162 -5.16 -1.78 4.03
N SER A 163 -3.91 -1.76 3.56
CA SER A 163 -3.08 -0.55 3.50
C SER A 163 -2.22 -0.51 2.24
N LEU A 164 -1.97 0.69 1.75
CA LEU A 164 -1.04 0.99 0.66
C LEU A 164 0.16 1.71 1.25
N ILE A 165 1.34 1.11 1.09
CA ILE A 165 2.60 1.60 1.64
C ILE A 165 3.42 2.24 0.51
N GLU A 166 3.63 3.53 0.60
CA GLU A 166 4.56 4.28 -0.24
C GLU A 166 5.93 4.30 0.44
N ILE A 167 6.85 3.49 -0.07
CA ILE A 167 8.16 3.26 0.58
C ILE A 167 9.19 4.37 0.32
N GLY A 168 8.86 5.36 -0.48
CA GLY A 168 9.67 6.53 -0.83
C GLY A 168 9.29 7.10 -2.19
N TYR A 169 9.86 8.24 -2.53
CA TYR A 169 9.57 9.01 -3.75
C TYR A 169 10.63 8.81 -4.83
N LEU A 170 10.28 8.19 -5.96
CA LEU A 170 11.22 8.03 -7.10
C LEU A 170 11.59 9.34 -7.80
N THR A 171 10.88 10.43 -7.52
CA THR A 171 11.19 11.78 -7.99
C THR A 171 12.18 12.52 -7.10
N ASN A 172 12.56 11.94 -5.97
CA ASN A 172 13.59 12.45 -5.07
C ASN A 172 14.86 11.61 -5.24
N ASP A 173 15.99 12.26 -5.55
CA ASP A 173 17.24 11.58 -5.89
C ASP A 173 17.77 10.68 -4.75
N ASP A 174 17.62 11.11 -3.49
CA ASP A 174 18.08 10.35 -2.33
C ASP A 174 17.18 9.13 -2.07
N ASP A 175 15.87 9.28 -2.20
CA ASP A 175 14.91 8.17 -2.08
C ASP A 175 15.10 7.17 -3.22
N GLU A 176 15.24 7.65 -4.45
CA GLU A 176 15.47 6.79 -5.61
C GLU A 176 16.76 5.98 -5.45
N LYS A 177 17.87 6.64 -5.09
CA LYS A 177 19.15 5.98 -4.85
C LYS A 177 19.06 4.95 -3.72
N PHE A 178 18.38 5.31 -2.64
CA PHE A 178 18.15 4.41 -1.51
C PHE A 178 17.36 3.16 -1.94
N LEU A 179 16.24 3.34 -2.66
CA LEU A 179 15.35 2.27 -3.05
C LEU A 179 15.90 1.37 -4.16
N LYS A 180 16.85 1.86 -4.98
CA LYS A 180 17.58 1.05 -5.97
C LYS A 180 18.61 0.10 -5.35
N ASN A 181 19.01 0.33 -4.10
CA ASN A 181 19.99 -0.50 -3.42
C ASN A 181 19.32 -1.74 -2.80
N GLU A 182 19.80 -2.93 -3.16
CA GLU A 182 19.21 -4.20 -2.69
C GLU A 182 19.26 -4.38 -1.17
N ALA A 183 20.35 -3.96 -0.51
CA ALA A 183 20.46 -4.04 0.95
C ALA A 183 19.42 -3.13 1.63
N ASN A 184 19.16 -1.95 1.08
CA ASN A 184 18.12 -1.06 1.60
C ASN A 184 16.71 -1.62 1.34
N GLN A 185 16.48 -2.32 0.23
CA GLN A 185 15.21 -3.03 -0.01
C GLN A 185 14.99 -4.12 1.05
N GLU A 186 16.05 -4.82 1.48
CA GLU A 186 15.99 -5.78 2.60
C GLU A 186 15.58 -5.09 3.90
N GLU A 187 16.15 -3.93 4.22
CA GLU A 187 15.81 -3.19 5.42
C GLU A 187 14.38 -2.65 5.39
N VAL A 188 13.89 -2.19 4.22
CA VAL A 188 12.49 -1.80 4.03
C VAL A 188 11.57 -2.99 4.27
N ALA A 189 11.87 -4.15 3.66
CA ALA A 189 11.10 -5.37 3.85
C ALA A 189 11.11 -5.84 5.32
N LEU A 190 12.26 -5.75 5.99
CA LEU A 190 12.39 -6.08 7.42
C LEU A 190 11.56 -5.15 8.30
N SER A 191 11.49 -3.86 7.98
CA SER A 191 10.70 -2.89 8.73
C SER A 191 9.19 -3.16 8.58
N ILE A 192 8.72 -3.49 7.36
CA ILE A 192 7.33 -3.91 7.14
C ILE A 192 7.05 -5.24 7.85
N PHE A 193 7.98 -6.19 7.84
CA PHE A 193 7.87 -7.46 8.56
C PHE A 193 7.72 -7.25 10.08
N ARG A 194 8.51 -6.37 10.69
CA ARG A 194 8.39 -6.05 12.13
C ARG A 194 7.01 -5.44 12.45
N ALA A 195 6.51 -4.57 11.59
CA ALA A 195 5.17 -4.01 11.72
C ALA A 195 4.09 -5.10 11.63
N LEU A 196 4.21 -6.02 10.66
CA LEU A 196 3.30 -7.15 10.50
C LEU A 196 3.32 -8.07 11.73
N LYS A 197 4.50 -8.41 12.24
CA LYS A 197 4.64 -9.24 13.45
C LYS A 197 3.95 -8.61 14.65
N LYS A 198 4.20 -7.32 14.90
CA LYS A 198 3.55 -6.55 15.98
C LYS A 198 2.03 -6.48 15.79
N TYR A 199 1.56 -6.30 14.54
CA TYR A 199 0.15 -6.30 14.22
C TYR A 199 -0.50 -7.65 14.50
N LYS A 200 0.11 -8.76 14.03
CA LYS A 200 -0.36 -10.14 14.28
C LYS A 200 -0.49 -10.40 15.78
N GLU A 201 0.56 -10.15 16.56
CA GLU A 201 0.55 -10.32 18.03
C GLU A 201 -0.59 -9.53 18.69
N SER A 202 -0.84 -8.30 18.22
CA SER A 202 -1.91 -7.45 18.75
C SER A 202 -3.31 -7.88 18.31
N PHE A 203 -3.43 -8.59 17.21
CA PHE A 203 -4.69 -9.11 16.68
C PHE A 203 -5.10 -10.40 17.38
N GLU A 204 -4.14 -11.29 17.64
CA GLU A 204 -4.36 -12.57 18.30
C GLU A 204 -4.56 -12.46 19.83
N SER A 205 -4.19 -11.31 20.43
CA SER A 205 -4.33 -11.05 21.86
C SER A 205 -5.69 -10.47 22.25
N ASN A 206 -6.57 -10.17 21.28
CA ASN A 206 -7.93 -9.66 21.47
C ASN A 206 -8.96 -10.74 21.14
#